data_49bb372dc4a8c8b3d216fc23010df711
#
_entry.id   49bb372dc4a8c8b3d216fc23010df711
#
_cell.length_a   1.000
_cell.length_b   1.000
_cell.length_c   1.000
_cell.angle_alpha   90.00
_cell.angle_beta   90.00
_cell.angle_gamma   90.00
#
_symmetry.space_group_name_H-M   'P 1'
#
loop_
_entity.id
_entity.type
_entity.pdbx_description
1 polymer ?
#
loop_
_entity_poly.entity_id
_entity_poly.type
_entity_poly.pdbx_seq_one_letter_code
_entity_poly.pdbx_strand_id
1 'polypeptide(L)' 'ANAVSMSLWSVAGESTSQFMATMYGMVQEKGINYAEAITEVKRRFISGRFGEKYKAPYYWAPFVYYGN' A
#
# COMPACT_ATOMS: atom_id res chain seq x y z
N ALA A 1 -16.93 11.72 -4.95
CA ALA A 1 -15.79 11.72 -4.05
C ALA A 1 -14.67 10.84 -4.57
N ASN A 2 -13.48 11.12 -4.16
CA ASN A 2 -12.30 10.41 -4.61
C ASN A 2 -11.92 9.31 -3.65
N ALA A 3 -11.49 8.18 -4.21
CA ALA A 3 -10.92 7.12 -3.41
C ALA A 3 -9.56 7.59 -2.88
N VAL A 4 -9.28 7.25 -1.64
CA VAL A 4 -8.04 7.68 -1.01
C VAL A 4 -7.50 6.54 -0.15
N SER A 5 -6.18 6.41 -0.15
CA SER A 5 -5.50 5.50 0.75
C SER A 5 -4.98 6.31 1.92
N MET A 6 -5.24 5.85 3.12
CA MET A 6 -4.78 6.57 4.30
C MET A 6 -4.21 5.59 5.31
N SER A 7 -3.33 6.10 6.15
CA SER A 7 -2.68 5.31 7.17
C SER A 7 -3.37 5.55 8.51
N LEU A 8 -3.67 4.46 9.20
CA LEU A 8 -4.34 4.52 10.50
C LEU A 8 -3.37 4.90 11.63
N TRP A 9 -2.08 4.75 11.39
CA TRP A 9 -1.06 5.21 12.34
C TRP A 9 0.18 5.59 11.56
N SER A 10 1.11 6.28 12.22
CA SER A 10 2.34 6.72 11.58
C SER A 10 3.27 5.56 11.32
N VAL A 11 3.80 5.50 10.10
CA VAL A 11 4.82 4.52 9.73
C VAL A 11 6.01 5.26 9.15
N ALA A 12 7.13 4.55 9.04
CA ALA A 12 8.35 5.14 8.49
C ALA A 12 8.08 5.70 7.09
N GLY A 13 8.63 6.88 6.82
CA GLY A 13 8.43 7.53 5.53
C GLY A 13 8.86 6.68 4.35
N GLU A 14 9.90 5.88 4.56
CA GLU A 14 10.42 5.00 3.54
C GLU A 14 9.38 3.96 3.11
N SER A 15 8.75 3.29 4.08
CA SER A 15 7.75 2.28 3.74
C SER A 15 6.48 2.93 3.18
N THR A 16 6.12 4.11 3.66
CA THR A 16 4.98 4.84 3.12
C THR A 16 5.22 5.20 1.66
N SER A 17 6.41 5.70 1.36
CA SER A 17 6.76 6.06 -0.01
C SER A 17 6.70 4.85 -0.94
N GLN A 18 7.23 3.72 -0.50
CA GLN A 18 7.19 2.50 -1.30
C GLN A 18 5.76 2.03 -1.52
N PHE A 19 4.95 2.07 -0.47
CA PHE A 19 3.56 1.65 -0.58
C PHE A 19 2.82 2.50 -1.61
N MET A 20 2.93 3.81 -1.46
CA MET A 20 2.20 4.72 -2.34
C MET A 20 2.68 4.65 -3.78
N ALA A 21 3.99 4.62 -3.99
CA ALA A 21 4.53 4.56 -5.34
C ALA A 21 4.11 3.29 -6.05
N THR A 22 4.16 2.15 -5.35
CA THR A 22 3.78 0.88 -5.92
C THR A 22 2.29 0.85 -6.23
N MET A 23 1.48 1.37 -5.32
CA MET A 23 0.03 1.42 -5.50
C MET A 23 -0.35 2.24 -6.73
N TYR A 24 0.18 3.44 -6.83
CA TYR A 24 -0.13 4.31 -7.97
C TYR A 24 0.36 3.71 -9.28
N GLY A 25 1.54 3.09 -9.26
CA GLY A 25 2.06 2.42 -10.44
C GLY A 25 1.14 1.33 -10.93
N MET A 26 0.60 0.53 -10.02
CA MET A 26 -0.33 -0.53 -10.39
C MET A 26 -1.62 0.02 -10.99
N VAL A 27 -2.16 1.07 -10.41
CA VAL A 27 -3.38 1.66 -10.92
C VAL A 27 -3.17 2.17 -12.35
N GLN A 28 -2.04 2.82 -12.60
CA GLN A 28 -1.77 3.38 -13.91
C GLN A 28 -1.40 2.34 -14.95
N GLU A 29 -0.59 1.37 -14.57
CA GLU A 29 -0.09 0.39 -15.53
C GLU A 29 -1.09 -0.73 -15.80
N LYS A 30 -1.76 -1.20 -14.77
CA LYS A 30 -2.66 -2.33 -14.90
C LYS A 30 -4.13 -1.95 -15.00
N GLY A 31 -4.45 -0.70 -14.72
CA GLY A 31 -5.82 -0.24 -14.79
C GLY A 31 -6.73 -0.80 -13.71
N ILE A 32 -6.15 -1.32 -12.65
CA ILE A 32 -6.95 -1.85 -11.53
C ILE A 32 -7.37 -0.70 -10.62
N ASN A 33 -8.39 -0.94 -9.81
CA ASN A 33 -8.84 0.10 -8.90
C ASN A 33 -7.95 0.17 -7.65
N TYR A 34 -8.15 1.22 -6.86
CA TYR A 34 -7.29 1.45 -5.69
C TYR A 34 -7.43 0.34 -4.66
N ALA A 35 -8.63 -0.20 -4.47
CA ALA A 35 -8.82 -1.27 -3.50
C ALA A 35 -8.01 -2.51 -3.87
N GLU A 36 -8.02 -2.86 -5.15
CA GLU A 36 -7.23 -3.99 -5.62
C GLU A 36 -5.74 -3.71 -5.51
N ALA A 37 -5.34 -2.49 -5.85
CA ALA A 37 -3.94 -2.11 -5.77
C ALA A 37 -3.42 -2.18 -4.33
N ILE A 38 -4.20 -1.69 -3.38
CA ILE A 38 -3.81 -1.74 -1.97
C ILE A 38 -3.63 -3.19 -1.51
N THR A 39 -4.56 -4.06 -1.88
CA THR A 39 -4.47 -5.47 -1.52
C THR A 39 -3.21 -6.10 -2.09
N GLU A 40 -2.91 -5.80 -3.34
CA GLU A 40 -1.75 -6.36 -4.01
C GLU A 40 -0.45 -5.87 -3.39
N VAL A 41 -0.39 -4.59 -3.06
CA VAL A 41 0.81 -4.03 -2.42
C VAL A 41 1.04 -4.67 -1.06
N LYS A 42 -0.03 -4.88 -0.29
CA LYS A 42 0.09 -5.54 1.02
C LYS A 42 0.64 -6.96 0.85
N ARG A 43 0.21 -7.67 -0.16
CA ARG A 43 0.75 -9.01 -0.43
C ARG A 43 2.24 -8.96 -0.71
N ARG A 44 2.69 -7.95 -1.44
CA ARG A 44 4.12 -7.80 -1.73
C ARG A 44 4.91 -7.51 -0.47
N PHE A 45 4.35 -6.74 0.45
CA PHE A 45 5.00 -6.50 1.74
C PHE A 45 5.11 -7.81 2.52
N ILE A 46 4.03 -8.57 2.60
CA ILE A 46 3.98 -9.84 3.33
C ILE A 46 4.97 -10.83 2.74
N SER A 47 5.12 -10.85 1.43
CA SER A 47 6.00 -11.80 0.76
C SER A 47 7.47 -11.46 0.91
N GLY A 48 7.80 -10.28 1.45
CA GLY A 48 9.17 -9.87 1.65
C GLY A 48 9.81 -9.18 0.47
N ARG A 49 9.03 -8.80 -0.55
CA ARG A 49 9.57 -8.13 -1.73
C ARG A 49 10.23 -6.81 -1.42
N PHE A 50 9.75 -6.12 -0.39
CA PHE A 50 10.32 -4.84 0.01
C PHE A 50 11.37 -4.99 1.11
N GLY A 51 11.62 -6.21 1.56
CA GLY A 51 12.61 -6.50 2.59
C GLY A 51 11.99 -7.22 3.79
N GLU A 52 12.80 -8.04 4.45
CA GLU A 52 12.33 -8.78 5.62
C GLU A 52 11.73 -7.89 6.69
N LYS A 53 12.37 -6.74 6.90
CA LYS A 53 11.95 -5.77 7.88
C LYS A 53 10.50 -5.34 7.67
N TYR A 54 10.09 -5.19 6.42
CA TYR A 54 8.78 -4.64 6.10
C TYR A 54 7.68 -5.68 6.02
N LYS A 55 7.97 -6.94 6.33
CA LYS A 55 6.95 -7.98 6.40
C LYS A 55 6.05 -7.78 7.61
N ALA A 56 6.52 -7.10 8.63
CA ALA A 56 5.75 -6.88 9.85
C ALA A 56 4.50 -6.04 9.55
N PRO A 57 3.34 -6.43 10.11
CA PRO A 57 2.09 -5.71 9.84
C PRO A 57 2.14 -4.21 10.14
N TYR A 58 3.00 -3.81 11.06
CA TYR A 58 3.18 -2.40 11.39
C TYR A 58 3.38 -1.54 10.15
N TYR A 59 4.07 -2.05 9.13
CA TYR A 59 4.45 -1.27 7.97
C TYR A 59 3.40 -1.25 6.86
N TRP A 60 2.50 -2.22 6.81
CA TRP A 60 1.53 -2.29 5.71
C TRP A 60 0.08 -2.34 6.16
N ALA A 61 -0.18 -2.82 7.38
CA ALA A 61 -1.56 -2.98 7.84
C ALA A 61 -2.34 -1.67 8.01
N PRO A 62 -1.68 -0.53 8.34
CA PRO A 62 -2.46 0.69 8.56
C PRO A 62 -3.02 1.33 7.29
N PHE A 63 -2.55 0.91 6.13
CA PHE A 63 -3.02 1.50 4.87
C PHE A 63 -4.35 0.88 4.48
N VAL A 64 -5.36 1.71 4.34
CA VAL A 64 -6.70 1.27 4.02
C VAL A 64 -7.26 2.06 2.86
N TYR A 65 -8.16 1.43 2.12
CA TYR A 65 -8.89 2.09 1.06
C TYR A 65 -10.05 2.85 1.70
N TYR A 66 -10.14 4.13 1.39
CA TYR A 66 -11.18 4.96 1.96
C TYR A 66 -11.73 5.85 0.85
N GLY A 67 -13.03 5.74 0.63
CA GLY A 67 -13.65 6.53 -0.41
C GLY A 67 -14.83 5.82 -1.02
N ASN A 68 -15.28 6.34 -2.13
CA ASN A 68 -16.46 5.81 -2.80
C ASN A 68 -16.10 4.82 -3.86
#